data_f5b814f9cdfc0735529d3cd6a017ceb6
#
_entry.id   f5b814f9cdfc0735529d3cd6a017ceb6
#
_cell.length_a   1.000
_cell.length_b   1.000
_cell.length_c   1.000
_cell.angle_alpha   90.00
_cell.angle_beta   90.00
_cell.angle_gamma   90.00
#
_symmetry.space_group_name_H-M   'P 1'
#
loop_
_entity.id
_entity.type
_entity.pdbx_description
1 polymer ?
#
loop_
_entity_poly.entity_id
_entity_poly.type
_entity_poly.pdbx_seq_one_letter_code
_entity_poly.pdbx_strand_id
1 'polypeptide(L)'
;MGEYPASVRAWTVLFHDDFNAEFEKLSDDVQDNLLAAASAVQLAGPKAGRPHVDTLAGSKHANMKELRFTAHEGREVWRAAFAFDPARQAIVLVAGEKQGVSQALFYKRLIRIADARFDLHLHEVKSGRRPKG
;
A
#
# COMPACT_ATOMS: atom_id res chain seq x y z
N MET A 1 -0.21 -23.24 18.00
CA MET A 1 -0.22 -22.63 17.94
C MET A 1 -0.11 -21.81 16.93
N GLY A 2 -0.25 -21.04 16.59
CA GLY A 2 -0.07 -20.12 15.54
C GLY A 2 -0.79 -20.38 14.23
N GLU A 3 -1.53 -21.42 14.16
CA GLU A 3 -2.29 -21.69 12.94
C GLU A 3 -3.62 -20.94 12.99
N TYR A 4 -3.98 -20.37 11.85
CA TYR A 4 -5.28 -19.73 11.73
C TYR A 4 -6.34 -20.78 11.43
N PRO A 5 -7.57 -20.58 11.94
CA PRO A 5 -8.69 -21.43 11.50
C PRO A 5 -8.82 -21.42 9.99
N ALA A 6 -9.39 -22.47 9.44
CA ALA A 6 -9.54 -22.58 7.99
C ALA A 6 -10.32 -21.40 7.38
N SER A 7 -11.19 -20.76 8.18
CA SER A 7 -12.00 -19.63 7.72
C SER A 7 -11.25 -18.29 7.79
N VAL A 8 -10.07 -18.26 8.38
CA VAL A 8 -9.29 -17.03 8.55
C VAL A 8 -8.01 -17.15 7.75
N ARG A 9 -7.85 -16.29 6.78
CA ARG A 9 -6.67 -16.30 5.91
C ARG A 9 -6.07 -14.90 5.88
N ALA A 10 -4.76 -14.84 6.11
CA ALA A 10 -4.04 -13.59 5.95
C ALA A 10 -3.96 -13.24 4.47
N TRP A 11 -3.99 -11.94 4.19
CA TRP A 11 -3.78 -11.44 2.84
C TRP A 11 -2.29 -11.31 2.58
N THR A 12 -1.88 -11.57 1.34
CA THR A 12 -0.50 -11.33 0.94
C THR A 12 -0.32 -9.85 0.66
N VAL A 13 0.73 -9.26 1.22
CA VAL A 13 1.09 -7.87 0.92
C VAL A 13 2.43 -7.90 0.20
N LEU A 14 2.45 -7.33 -0.99
CA LEU A 14 3.63 -7.27 -1.85
C LEU A 14 3.95 -5.83 -2.20
N PHE A 15 5.19 -5.56 -2.54
CA PHE A 15 5.60 -4.25 -3.05
C PHE A 15 5.74 -4.33 -4.57
N HIS A 16 5.19 -3.34 -5.26
CA HIS A 16 5.49 -3.15 -6.68
C HIS A 16 7.01 -3.02 -6.85
N ASP A 17 7.56 -3.53 -7.94
CA ASP A 17 9.00 -3.54 -8.15
C ASP A 17 9.63 -2.14 -8.00
N ASP A 18 9.00 -1.13 -8.57
CA ASP A 18 9.52 0.23 -8.48
C ASP A 18 9.47 0.73 -7.04
N PHE A 19 8.40 0.39 -6.31
CA PHE A 19 8.31 0.78 -4.91
C PHE A 19 9.34 0.03 -4.06
N ASN A 20 9.61 -1.23 -4.36
CA ASN A 20 10.59 -1.99 -3.60
C ASN A 20 11.96 -1.30 -3.63
N ALA A 21 12.36 -0.80 -4.78
CA ALA A 21 13.62 -0.07 -4.91
C ALA A 21 13.60 1.23 -4.11
N GLU A 22 12.47 1.93 -4.12
CA GLU A 22 12.31 3.16 -3.35
C GLU A 22 12.31 2.89 -1.85
N PHE A 23 11.65 1.81 -1.44
CA PHE A 23 11.54 1.44 -0.03
C PHE A 23 12.93 1.18 0.59
N GLU A 24 13.80 0.53 -0.16
CA GLU A 24 15.15 0.24 0.33
C GLU A 24 15.96 1.49 0.66
N LYS A 25 15.60 2.62 0.08
CA LYS A 25 16.28 3.89 0.31
C LYS A 25 15.69 4.70 1.47
N LEU A 26 14.57 4.25 2.02
CA LEU A 26 13.94 4.95 3.15
C LEU A 26 14.69 4.65 4.43
N SER A 27 14.58 5.55 5.42
CA SER A 27 15.19 5.30 6.72
C SER A 27 14.60 4.07 7.38
N ASP A 28 15.35 3.46 8.29
CA ASP A 28 14.88 2.29 9.02
C ASP A 28 13.57 2.58 9.74
N ASP A 29 13.44 3.77 10.33
CA ASP A 29 12.23 4.12 11.06
C ASP A 29 11.02 4.19 10.15
N VAL A 30 11.15 4.77 8.96
CA VAL A 30 10.07 4.82 7.99
C VAL A 30 9.71 3.40 7.53
N GLN A 31 10.71 2.59 7.23
CA GLN A 31 10.48 1.21 6.82
C GLN A 31 9.72 0.44 7.89
N ASP A 32 10.15 0.53 9.15
CA ASP A 32 9.54 -0.21 10.24
C ASP A 32 8.09 0.22 10.46
N ASN A 33 7.82 1.52 10.39
CA ASN A 33 6.47 2.03 10.61
C ASN A 33 5.53 1.68 9.44
N LEU A 34 6.05 1.68 8.22
CA LEU A 34 5.26 1.23 7.08
C LEU A 34 4.89 -0.24 7.24
N LEU A 35 5.86 -1.08 7.58
CA LEU A 35 5.62 -2.51 7.76
C LEU A 35 4.63 -2.79 8.89
N ALA A 36 4.73 -2.03 9.99
CA ALA A 36 3.80 -2.17 11.09
C ALA A 36 2.37 -1.82 10.65
N ALA A 37 2.20 -0.75 9.89
CA ALA A 37 0.88 -0.39 9.38
C ALA A 37 0.37 -1.43 8.36
N ALA A 38 1.26 -1.97 7.54
CA ALA A 38 0.87 -2.97 6.55
C ALA A 38 0.38 -4.27 7.19
N SER A 39 0.79 -4.55 8.43
CA SER A 39 0.31 -5.75 9.12
C SER A 39 -1.20 -5.72 9.34
N ALA A 40 -1.80 -4.53 9.47
CA ALA A 40 -3.26 -4.42 9.56
C ALA A 40 -3.93 -4.89 8.27
N VAL A 41 -3.31 -4.64 7.13
CA VAL A 41 -3.83 -5.10 5.84
C VAL A 41 -3.69 -6.61 5.70
N GLN A 42 -2.58 -7.18 6.19
CA GLN A 42 -2.40 -8.64 6.16
C GLN A 42 -3.51 -9.35 6.93
N LEU A 43 -3.91 -8.79 8.07
CA LEU A 43 -4.90 -9.43 8.93
C LEU A 43 -6.32 -9.20 8.44
N ALA A 44 -6.65 -7.98 8.04
CA ALA A 44 -8.03 -7.61 7.76
C ALA A 44 -8.37 -7.54 6.27
N GLY A 45 -7.37 -7.45 5.40
CA GLY A 45 -7.60 -7.31 3.96
C GLY A 45 -8.46 -6.10 3.64
N PRO A 46 -9.45 -6.25 2.73
CA PRO A 46 -10.31 -5.12 2.36
C PRO A 46 -11.13 -4.53 3.50
N LYS A 47 -11.25 -5.22 4.61
CA LYS A 47 -11.95 -4.69 5.80
C LYS A 47 -11.09 -3.79 6.65
N ALA A 48 -9.79 -3.68 6.36
CA ALA A 48 -8.91 -2.80 7.10
C ALA A 48 -9.40 -1.35 6.97
N GLY A 49 -9.35 -0.62 8.07
CA GLY A 49 -9.85 0.76 8.13
C GLY A 49 -9.01 1.62 9.05
N ARG A 50 -9.56 2.77 9.42
CA ARG A 50 -8.84 3.69 10.29
C ARG A 50 -8.45 3.03 11.59
N PRO A 51 -7.33 3.44 12.18
CA PRO A 51 -6.50 4.58 11.79
C PRO A 51 -5.50 4.31 10.65
N HIS A 52 -5.26 3.05 10.31
CA HIS A 52 -4.16 2.69 9.41
C HIS A 52 -4.51 2.72 7.93
N VAL A 53 -5.79 2.54 7.59
CA VAL A 53 -6.22 2.41 6.19
C VAL A 53 -7.44 3.29 5.94
N ASP A 54 -7.48 3.91 4.77
CA ASP A 54 -8.64 4.66 4.31
C ASP A 54 -8.73 4.55 2.80
N THR A 55 -9.89 4.88 2.25
CA THR A 55 -10.07 4.92 0.80
C THR A 55 -9.27 6.08 0.21
N LEU A 56 -8.60 5.84 -0.89
CA LEU A 56 -7.87 6.88 -1.60
C LEU A 56 -8.75 7.41 -2.72
N ALA A 57 -9.51 8.48 -2.40
CA ALA A 57 -10.42 9.09 -3.35
C ALA A 57 -9.64 9.75 -4.48
N GLY A 58 -10.16 9.69 -5.70
CA GLY A 58 -9.53 10.32 -6.85
C GLY A 58 -8.75 9.36 -7.73
N SER A 59 -8.49 8.13 -7.26
CA SER A 59 -7.91 7.11 -8.10
C SER A 59 -8.95 6.61 -9.11
N LYS A 60 -8.49 6.21 -10.29
CA LYS A 60 -9.37 5.55 -11.25
C LYS A 60 -9.71 4.12 -10.85
N HIS A 61 -9.04 3.59 -9.84
CA HIS A 61 -9.30 2.26 -9.32
C HIS A 61 -10.11 2.35 -8.03
N ALA A 62 -11.29 1.73 -8.02
CA ALA A 62 -12.21 1.83 -6.89
C ALA A 62 -11.64 1.20 -5.62
N ASN A 63 -10.73 0.25 -5.76
CA ASN A 63 -10.12 -0.44 -4.62
C ASN A 63 -8.75 0.11 -4.23
N MET A 64 -8.42 1.32 -4.69
CA MET A 64 -7.20 1.99 -4.27
C MET A 64 -7.39 2.55 -2.86
N LYS A 65 -6.41 2.28 -2.00
CA LYS A 65 -6.44 2.65 -0.59
C LYS A 65 -5.18 3.42 -0.22
N GLU A 66 -5.25 4.15 0.88
CA GLU A 66 -4.05 4.73 1.48
C GLU A 66 -3.74 4.02 2.79
N LEU A 67 -2.46 3.78 3.00
CA LEU A 67 -1.91 3.29 4.25
C LEU A 67 -1.37 4.52 4.99
N ARG A 68 -1.77 4.69 6.24
CA ARG A 68 -1.48 5.90 7.02
C ARG A 68 -0.55 5.55 8.16
N PHE A 69 0.58 6.24 8.22
CA PHE A 69 1.52 6.03 9.32
C PHE A 69 2.36 7.28 9.54
N THR A 70 3.06 7.31 10.65
CA THR A 70 3.99 8.38 10.99
C THR A 70 5.36 7.78 11.24
N ALA A 71 6.39 8.62 11.23
CA ALA A 71 7.76 8.20 11.50
C ALA A 71 8.46 9.27 12.32
N HIS A 72 9.61 8.90 12.89
CA HIS A 72 10.43 9.80 13.68
C HIS A 72 9.64 10.47 14.80
N GLU A 73 8.98 9.63 15.61
CA GLU A 73 8.20 10.06 16.76
C GLU A 73 7.08 11.04 16.39
N GLY A 74 6.44 10.80 15.25
CA GLY A 74 5.31 11.61 14.79
C GLY A 74 5.69 12.87 14.06
N ARG A 75 6.98 13.14 13.89
CA ARG A 75 7.43 14.35 13.19
C ARG A 75 7.18 14.28 11.68
N GLU A 76 7.07 13.09 11.14
CA GLU A 76 6.80 12.89 9.71
C GLU A 76 5.47 12.16 9.53
N VAL A 77 4.64 12.69 8.65
CA VAL A 77 3.36 12.09 8.32
C VAL A 77 3.49 11.46 6.93
N TRP A 78 3.24 10.17 6.85
CA TRP A 78 3.44 9.40 5.62
C TRP A 78 2.13 8.78 5.14
N ARG A 79 2.05 8.66 3.82
CA ARG A 79 0.95 7.93 3.16
C ARG A 79 1.55 7.02 2.11
N ALA A 80 1.04 5.78 2.04
CA ALA A 80 1.40 4.87 0.96
C ALA A 80 0.13 4.47 0.24
N ALA A 81 0.17 4.44 -1.07
CA ALA A 81 -0.96 3.97 -1.86
C ALA A 81 -0.81 2.48 -2.11
N PHE A 82 -1.90 1.74 -1.94
CA PHE A 82 -1.92 0.32 -2.26
C PHE A 82 -3.29 -0.06 -2.81
N ALA A 83 -3.37 -1.20 -3.49
CA ALA A 83 -4.64 -1.68 -4.00
C ALA A 83 -4.69 -3.20 -3.93
N PHE A 84 -5.90 -3.74 -3.82
CA PHE A 84 -6.12 -5.17 -3.85
C PHE A 84 -6.30 -5.63 -5.29
N ASP A 85 -5.57 -6.66 -5.68
CA ASP A 85 -5.66 -7.20 -7.02
C ASP A 85 -6.60 -8.43 -7.05
N PRO A 86 -6.94 -8.94 -8.26
CA PRO A 86 -7.83 -10.10 -8.36
C PRO A 86 -7.27 -11.37 -7.75
N ALA A 87 -5.98 -11.45 -7.50
CA ALA A 87 -5.34 -12.64 -6.94
C ALA A 87 -5.25 -12.60 -5.41
N ARG A 88 -6.06 -11.73 -4.76
CA ARG A 88 -6.11 -11.58 -3.29
C ARG A 88 -4.77 -11.10 -2.72
N GLN A 89 -4.12 -10.22 -3.43
CA GLN A 89 -2.88 -9.60 -2.99
C GLN A 89 -3.08 -8.10 -2.82
N ALA A 90 -2.48 -7.52 -1.79
CA ALA A 90 -2.43 -6.07 -1.62
C ALA A 90 -1.08 -5.62 -2.14
N ILE A 91 -1.07 -4.75 -3.13
CA ILE A 91 0.16 -4.29 -3.77
C ILE A 91 0.44 -2.86 -3.31
N VAL A 92 1.53 -2.67 -2.58
CA VAL A 92 1.96 -1.33 -2.18
C VAL A 92 2.71 -0.72 -3.35
N LEU A 93 2.26 0.46 -3.77
CA LEU A 93 2.63 1.04 -5.07
C LEU A 93 3.58 2.21 -4.96
N VAL A 94 3.42 3.06 -3.94
CA VAL A 94 4.22 4.26 -3.77
C VAL A 94 3.98 4.81 -2.37
N ALA A 95 4.97 5.49 -1.81
CA ALA A 95 4.82 6.16 -0.52
C ALA A 95 5.41 7.56 -0.61
N GLY A 96 4.90 8.45 0.21
CA GLY A 96 5.41 9.80 0.28
C GLY A 96 5.16 10.44 1.64
N GLU A 97 5.98 11.42 1.94
CA GLU A 97 5.83 12.21 3.16
C GLU A 97 4.99 13.44 2.87
N LYS A 98 3.99 13.69 3.72
CA LYS A 98 3.06 14.81 3.52
C LYS A 98 3.62 16.11 4.10
N GLN A 99 4.75 16.55 3.60
CA GLN A 99 5.34 17.82 4.05
C GLN A 99 5.81 18.63 2.86
N GLY A 100 5.78 19.94 3.02
CA GLY A 100 6.35 20.85 2.05
C GLY A 100 5.49 21.13 0.84
N VAL A 101 4.31 20.51 0.74
CA VAL A 101 3.39 20.73 -0.39
C VAL A 101 1.97 20.78 0.14
N SER A 102 1.06 21.37 -0.65
CA SER A 102 -0.35 21.35 -0.29
C SER A 102 -0.87 19.91 -0.31
N GLN A 103 -1.91 19.67 0.48
CA GLN A 103 -2.51 18.34 0.52
C GLN A 103 -3.02 17.91 -0.86
N ALA A 104 -3.66 18.83 -1.59
CA ALA A 104 -4.18 18.51 -2.91
C ALA A 104 -3.07 18.10 -3.88
N LEU A 105 -1.94 18.81 -3.87
CA LEU A 105 -0.83 18.49 -4.76
C LEU A 105 -0.18 17.18 -4.35
N PHE A 106 -0.03 16.94 -3.05
CA PHE A 106 0.52 15.68 -2.56
C PHE A 106 -0.28 14.50 -3.08
N TYR A 107 -1.60 14.50 -2.89
CA TYR A 107 -2.44 13.39 -3.30
C TYR A 107 -2.52 13.26 -4.82
N LYS A 108 -2.51 14.36 -5.55
CA LYS A 108 -2.49 14.31 -7.01
C LYS A 108 -1.27 13.55 -7.52
N ARG A 109 -0.10 13.84 -6.94
CA ARG A 109 1.14 13.15 -7.32
C ARG A 109 1.13 11.69 -6.92
N LEU A 110 0.68 11.40 -5.69
CA LEU A 110 0.64 10.05 -5.17
C LEU A 110 -0.26 9.16 -6.02
N ILE A 111 -1.46 9.64 -6.33
CA ILE A 111 -2.45 8.90 -7.10
C ILE A 111 -1.97 8.67 -8.53
N ARG A 112 -1.35 9.67 -9.14
CA ARG A 112 -0.84 9.51 -10.50
C ARG A 112 0.16 8.36 -10.60
N ILE A 113 1.10 8.30 -9.66
CA ILE A 113 2.09 7.23 -9.64
C ILE A 113 1.43 5.89 -9.32
N ALA A 114 0.55 5.88 -8.33
CA ALA A 114 -0.14 4.66 -7.91
C ALA A 114 -0.97 4.06 -9.05
N ASP A 115 -1.75 4.89 -9.73
CA ASP A 115 -2.60 4.41 -10.83
C ASP A 115 -1.77 3.82 -11.96
N ALA A 116 -0.69 4.48 -12.36
CA ALA A 116 0.18 3.99 -13.42
C ALA A 116 0.81 2.65 -13.06
N ARG A 117 1.30 2.52 -11.82
CA ARG A 117 1.95 1.29 -11.37
C ARG A 117 0.94 0.16 -11.22
N PHE A 118 -0.26 0.46 -10.74
CA PHE A 118 -1.27 -0.58 -10.61
C PHE A 118 -1.78 -1.05 -11.97
N ASP A 119 -1.92 -0.15 -12.93
CA ASP A 119 -2.26 -0.54 -14.31
C ASP A 119 -1.24 -1.55 -14.84
N LEU A 120 0.04 -1.28 -14.64
CA LEU A 120 1.09 -2.17 -15.08
C LEU A 120 1.01 -3.51 -14.35
N HIS A 121 0.80 -3.48 -13.05
CA HIS A 121 0.67 -4.70 -12.25
C HIS A 121 -0.50 -5.56 -12.75
N LEU A 122 -1.65 -4.97 -12.98
CA LEU A 122 -2.82 -5.70 -13.48
C LEU A 122 -2.55 -6.31 -14.84
N HIS A 123 -1.86 -5.59 -15.70
CA HIS A 123 -1.48 -6.10 -17.01
C HIS A 123 -0.56 -7.31 -16.87
N GLU A 124 0.42 -7.25 -15.98
CA GLU A 124 1.36 -8.34 -15.77
C GLU A 124 0.68 -9.58 -15.18
N VAL A 125 -0.26 -9.39 -14.25
CA VAL A 125 -1.03 -10.50 -13.69
C VAL A 125 -1.87 -11.15 -14.78
N LYS A 126 -2.56 -10.35 -15.60
CA LYS A 126 -3.40 -10.85 -16.66
C LYS A 126 -2.61 -11.62 -17.71
N SER A 127 -1.39 -11.17 -18.00
CA SER A 127 -0.56 -11.83 -19.02
C SER A 127 0.24 -13.02 -18.45
N GLY A 128 0.08 -13.33 -17.16
CA GLY A 128 0.76 -14.45 -16.55
C GLY A 128 2.20 -14.19 -16.16
N ARG A 129 2.64 -12.94 -16.16
CA ARG A 129 4.01 -12.58 -15.76
C ARG A 129 4.18 -12.51 -14.25
N ARG A 130 3.05 -12.49 -13.51
CA ARG A 130 3.06 -12.45 -12.06
C ARG A 130 2.22 -13.58 -11.51
N PRO A 131 2.61 -14.16 -10.37
CA PRO A 131 1.80 -15.20 -9.74
C PRO A 131 0.41 -14.67 -9.39
N LYS A 132 -0.57 -15.53 -9.47
CA LYS A 132 -1.94 -15.19 -9.14
C LYS A 132 -2.28 -15.61 -7.71
N GLY A 133 -1.39 -15.40 -6.84
CA GLY A 133 -1.58 -15.73 -5.45
C GLY A 133 -1.29 -17.16 -5.13
#